data_2d20187c8d196c364cd2faac6385a45b
#
_entry.id   2d20187c8d196c364cd2faac6385a45b
#
_cell.length_a   1.000
_cell.length_b   1.000
_cell.length_c   1.000
_cell.angle_alpha   90.00
_cell.angle_beta   90.00
_cell.angle_gamma   90.00
#
_symmetry.space_group_name_H-M   'P 1'
#
loop_
_entity.id
_entity.type
_entity.pdbx_description
1 polymer ?
#
loop_
_entity_poly.entity_id
_entity_poly.type
_entity_poly.pdbx_seq_one_letter_code
_entity_poly.pdbx_strand_id
1 'polypeptide(L)'
;MKRASILKVPGPLALVLVLASACGSTDDEQGPLTTGQTCKVAADCYPGIDPATLQGDPVCLTRVPDGYCTHQCTRDPDCCAVMGECPNGLAQVCAPFESTGQTDCFLSCEAADVTNAGFTDSTAFCQAKANSTFICRSTGGGSSNRKVCVPNG
;
A
#
# COMPACT_ATOMS: atom_id res chain seq x y z
N MET A 1 43.18 -1.87 75.27
CA MET A 1 43.68 -2.63 74.12
C MET A 1 42.52 -3.33 73.47
N LYS A 2 41.97 -2.76 72.44
CA LYS A 2 40.83 -3.34 71.67
C LYS A 2 41.27 -3.57 70.21
N ARG A 3 41.27 -4.82 69.78
CA ARG A 3 41.62 -5.24 68.41
C ARG A 3 40.42 -4.99 67.47
N ALA A 4 40.67 -4.23 66.46
CA ALA A 4 39.66 -4.05 65.39
C ALA A 4 39.79 -5.19 64.39
N SER A 5 38.68 -5.93 64.17
CA SER A 5 38.53 -6.94 63.12
C SER A 5 38.10 -6.26 61.84
N ILE A 6 38.89 -6.42 60.81
CA ILE A 6 38.57 -5.93 59.46
C ILE A 6 37.73 -6.96 58.76
N LEU A 7 36.45 -6.61 58.42
CA LEU A 7 35.56 -7.40 57.67
C LEU A 7 35.89 -7.23 56.18
N LYS A 8 36.23 -8.32 55.55
CA LYS A 8 36.53 -8.40 54.11
C LYS A 8 35.19 -8.56 53.34
N VAL A 9 34.79 -7.52 52.62
CA VAL A 9 33.59 -7.54 51.79
C VAL A 9 33.93 -8.18 50.44
N PRO A 10 33.24 -9.25 49.99
CA PRO A 10 33.43 -9.78 48.66
C PRO A 10 32.72 -8.86 47.66
N GLY A 11 33.43 -8.52 46.58
CA GLY A 11 32.95 -7.64 45.53
C GLY A 11 31.80 -8.23 44.73
N PRO A 12 30.94 -7.39 44.19
CA PRO A 12 29.80 -7.86 43.39
C PRO A 12 30.24 -8.40 42.03
N LEU A 13 29.79 -9.61 41.77
CA LEU A 13 29.85 -10.23 40.46
C LEU A 13 29.02 -9.36 39.48
N ALA A 14 29.68 -8.69 38.57
CA ALA A 14 29.01 -7.95 37.52
C ALA A 14 28.36 -8.93 36.55
N LEU A 15 27.04 -9.11 36.67
CA LEU A 15 26.23 -9.84 35.74
C LEU A 15 26.08 -8.99 34.46
N VAL A 16 26.88 -9.28 33.44
CA VAL A 16 26.75 -8.66 32.13
C VAL A 16 25.50 -9.26 31.47
N LEU A 17 24.37 -8.52 31.52
CA LEU A 17 23.20 -8.81 30.73
C LEU A 17 23.51 -8.43 29.27
N VAL A 18 23.78 -9.42 28.43
CA VAL A 18 23.82 -9.27 26.99
C VAL A 18 22.37 -9.11 26.53
N LEU A 19 21.94 -7.86 26.34
CA LEU A 19 20.70 -7.56 25.63
C LEU A 19 20.92 -7.93 24.17
N ALA A 20 20.50 -9.13 23.78
CA ALA A 20 20.31 -9.48 22.38
C ALA A 20 19.23 -8.56 21.83
N SER A 21 19.64 -7.50 21.13
CA SER A 21 18.75 -6.72 20.27
C SER A 21 18.26 -7.66 19.17
N ALA A 22 17.09 -8.27 19.37
CA ALA A 22 16.34 -8.83 18.28
C ALA A 22 16.02 -7.66 17.35
N CYS A 23 16.74 -7.55 16.23
CA CYS A 23 16.23 -6.84 15.06
C CYS A 23 14.94 -7.55 14.67
N GLY A 24 13.83 -7.05 15.20
CA GLY A 24 12.52 -7.37 14.66
C GLY A 24 12.56 -6.91 13.21
N SER A 25 12.51 -7.86 12.27
CA SER A 25 12.07 -7.57 10.92
C SER A 25 10.73 -6.87 11.11
N THR A 26 10.66 -5.60 10.76
CA THR A 26 9.39 -4.97 10.46
C THR A 26 8.89 -5.74 9.22
N ASP A 27 8.09 -6.79 9.48
CA ASP A 27 7.15 -7.23 8.47
C ASP A 27 6.36 -5.97 8.16
N ASP A 28 6.62 -5.38 7.00
CA ASP A 28 5.75 -4.37 6.43
C ASP A 28 4.37 -5.00 6.47
N GLU A 29 3.52 -4.52 7.37
CA GLU A 29 2.10 -4.84 7.35
C GLU A 29 1.56 -4.28 6.04
N GLN A 30 1.77 -5.07 5.00
CA GLN A 30 1.07 -4.90 3.75
C GLN A 30 -0.40 -5.09 4.11
N GLY A 31 -1.10 -3.99 4.20
CA GLY A 31 -2.54 -4.01 4.40
C GLY A 31 -3.21 -4.95 3.39
N PRO A 32 -4.46 -5.32 3.60
CA PRO A 32 -5.13 -6.28 2.73
C PRO A 32 -4.94 -5.88 1.27
N LEU A 33 -4.67 -6.88 0.41
CA LEU A 33 -4.39 -6.69 -1.02
C LEU A 33 -5.61 -6.08 -1.73
N THR A 34 -5.63 -4.79 -1.81
CA THR A 34 -6.68 -3.98 -2.42
C THR A 34 -6.20 -3.38 -3.74
N THR A 35 -6.87 -2.36 -4.22
CA THR A 35 -6.49 -1.65 -5.47
C THR A 35 -5.00 -1.28 -5.47
N GLY A 36 -4.32 -1.66 -6.54
CA GLY A 36 -2.89 -1.37 -6.74
C GLY A 36 -1.94 -2.44 -6.22
N GLN A 37 -2.42 -3.45 -5.53
CA GLN A 37 -1.56 -4.55 -5.08
C GLN A 37 -1.24 -5.53 -6.22
N THR A 38 -0.14 -6.24 -6.10
CA THR A 38 0.26 -7.26 -7.09
C THR A 38 -0.68 -8.45 -7.07
N CYS A 39 -0.92 -9.06 -8.22
CA CYS A 39 -1.79 -10.21 -8.36
C CYS A 39 -1.38 -11.09 -9.55
N LYS A 40 -1.85 -12.32 -9.54
CA LYS A 40 -1.74 -13.23 -10.68
C LYS A 40 -3.10 -13.56 -11.29
N VAL A 41 -4.11 -13.60 -10.44
CA VAL A 41 -5.52 -13.85 -10.82
C VAL A 41 -6.45 -12.94 -10.04
N ALA A 42 -7.67 -12.75 -10.51
CA ALA A 42 -8.67 -11.89 -9.85
C ALA A 42 -8.96 -12.34 -8.39
N ALA A 43 -8.86 -13.63 -8.11
CA ALA A 43 -9.09 -14.17 -6.76
C ALA A 43 -8.03 -13.76 -5.72
N ASP A 44 -6.89 -13.22 -6.16
CA ASP A 44 -5.86 -12.69 -5.25
C ASP A 44 -6.27 -11.31 -4.71
N CYS A 45 -7.20 -10.63 -5.38
CA CYS A 45 -7.58 -9.26 -5.09
C CYS A 45 -8.68 -9.21 -4.02
N TYR A 46 -8.57 -8.22 -3.13
CA TYR A 46 -9.55 -7.93 -2.08
C TYR A 46 -9.78 -9.09 -1.09
N PRO A 47 -8.73 -9.77 -0.60
CA PRO A 47 -8.90 -10.83 0.39
C PRO A 47 -9.58 -10.24 1.65
N GLY A 48 -10.62 -10.93 2.12
CA GLY A 48 -11.40 -10.49 3.27
C GLY A 48 -12.57 -9.55 2.95
N ILE A 49 -12.75 -9.17 1.69
CA ILE A 49 -13.97 -8.50 1.20
C ILE A 49 -14.78 -9.52 0.40
N ASP A 50 -16.08 -9.62 0.70
CA ASP A 50 -16.98 -10.43 -0.14
C ASP A 50 -17.09 -9.79 -1.52
N PRO A 51 -16.65 -10.45 -2.60
CA PRO A 51 -16.70 -9.90 -3.96
C PRO A 51 -18.10 -9.45 -4.38
N ALA A 52 -19.15 -10.07 -3.85
CA ALA A 52 -20.52 -9.70 -4.14
C ALA A 52 -20.94 -8.33 -3.57
N THR A 53 -20.14 -7.77 -2.65
CA THR A 53 -20.38 -6.43 -2.07
C THR A 53 -19.68 -5.32 -2.84
N LEU A 54 -18.65 -5.63 -3.62
CA LEU A 54 -17.99 -4.65 -4.49
C LEU A 54 -18.96 -4.12 -5.55
N GLN A 55 -18.72 -2.88 -6.00
CA GLN A 55 -19.57 -2.26 -7.02
C GLN A 55 -19.19 -2.69 -8.45
N GLY A 56 -18.40 -3.75 -8.58
CA GLY A 56 -18.02 -4.37 -9.86
C GLY A 56 -17.12 -5.58 -9.61
N ASP A 57 -16.92 -6.38 -10.65
CA ASP A 57 -16.15 -7.62 -10.56
C ASP A 57 -14.66 -7.35 -10.28
N PRO A 58 -14.03 -8.08 -9.34
CA PRO A 58 -12.59 -8.02 -9.14
C PRO A 58 -11.84 -8.42 -10.41
N VAL A 59 -10.76 -7.70 -10.70
CA VAL A 59 -9.92 -7.90 -11.88
C VAL A 59 -8.45 -7.87 -11.46
N CYS A 60 -7.64 -8.78 -11.99
CA CYS A 60 -6.19 -8.66 -11.99
C CYS A 60 -5.74 -8.22 -13.38
N LEU A 61 -5.23 -6.99 -13.49
CA LEU A 61 -4.70 -6.48 -14.76
C LEU A 61 -3.31 -7.06 -15.00
N THR A 62 -3.22 -8.18 -15.69
CA THR A 62 -1.96 -8.89 -15.98
C THR A 62 -1.13 -8.27 -17.11
N ARG A 63 -1.61 -7.19 -17.73
CA ARG A 63 -0.89 -6.44 -18.76
C ARG A 63 0.17 -5.48 -18.20
N VAL A 64 0.12 -5.23 -16.90
CA VAL A 64 1.15 -4.47 -16.20
C VAL A 64 2.09 -5.43 -15.45
N PRO A 65 3.37 -5.05 -15.25
CA PRO A 65 4.31 -5.87 -14.49
C PRO A 65 3.75 -6.25 -13.12
N ASP A 66 3.93 -7.51 -12.73
CA ASP A 66 3.50 -8.10 -11.46
C ASP A 66 1.97 -8.10 -11.22
N GLY A 67 1.18 -7.70 -12.21
CA GLY A 67 -0.25 -7.53 -12.11
C GLY A 67 -0.67 -6.33 -11.27
N TYR A 68 -1.94 -5.95 -11.37
CA TYR A 68 -2.53 -4.83 -10.61
C TYR A 68 -3.94 -5.23 -10.19
N CYS A 69 -4.17 -5.34 -8.89
CA CYS A 69 -5.50 -5.58 -8.35
C CYS A 69 -6.40 -4.37 -8.56
N THR A 70 -7.57 -4.61 -9.09
CA THR A 70 -8.63 -3.62 -9.26
C THR A 70 -9.99 -4.30 -9.28
N HIS A 71 -11.03 -3.53 -9.42
CA HIS A 71 -12.36 -4.03 -9.81
C HIS A 71 -13.00 -3.06 -10.81
N GLN A 72 -13.96 -3.54 -11.56
CA GLN A 72 -14.74 -2.74 -12.50
C GLN A 72 -15.52 -1.66 -11.76
N CYS A 73 -15.80 -0.56 -12.46
CA CYS A 73 -16.54 0.57 -11.91
C CYS A 73 -17.31 1.31 -13.02
N THR A 74 -18.25 2.16 -12.63
CA THR A 74 -18.95 3.08 -13.52
C THR A 74 -18.65 4.54 -13.20
N ARG A 75 -18.22 4.83 -11.96
CA ARG A 75 -17.91 6.17 -11.46
C ARG A 75 -16.95 6.11 -10.27
N ASP A 76 -16.28 7.21 -9.96
CA ASP A 76 -15.29 7.28 -8.88
C ASP A 76 -15.81 6.77 -7.51
N PRO A 77 -17.04 7.09 -7.05
CA PRO A 77 -17.53 6.59 -5.78
C PRO A 77 -17.65 5.07 -5.66
N ASP A 78 -17.70 4.36 -6.79
CA ASP A 78 -17.78 2.90 -6.79
C ASP A 78 -16.47 2.27 -6.28
N CYS A 79 -15.35 2.98 -6.42
CA CYS A 79 -14.00 2.48 -6.11
C CYS A 79 -13.64 2.47 -4.61
N CYS A 80 -14.49 3.02 -3.76
CA CYS A 80 -14.29 3.04 -2.31
C CYS A 80 -15.65 2.87 -1.59
N ALA A 81 -16.57 2.12 -2.21
CA ALA A 81 -17.93 1.97 -1.70
C ALA A 81 -18.01 1.04 -0.49
N VAL A 82 -17.05 0.11 -0.36
CA VAL A 82 -17.06 -0.93 0.68
C VAL A 82 -15.97 -0.67 1.71
N MET A 83 -16.30 -0.90 2.97
CA MET A 83 -15.33 -0.75 4.08
C MET A 83 -14.15 -1.71 3.87
N GLY A 84 -12.93 -1.18 3.96
CA GLY A 84 -11.69 -1.93 3.77
C GLY A 84 -11.19 -1.96 2.32
N GLU A 85 -11.99 -1.51 1.37
CA GLU A 85 -11.59 -1.42 -0.04
C GLU A 85 -10.49 -0.37 -0.28
N CYS A 86 -10.54 0.72 0.48
CA CYS A 86 -9.57 1.82 0.42
C CYS A 86 -8.91 2.04 1.79
N PRO A 87 -8.06 1.12 2.27
CA PRO A 87 -7.57 1.15 3.65
C PRO A 87 -6.68 2.36 3.96
N ASN A 88 -6.01 2.91 2.96
CA ASN A 88 -5.06 4.01 3.14
C ASN A 88 -5.68 5.40 2.96
N GLY A 89 -7.00 5.49 2.75
CA GLY A 89 -7.68 6.75 2.47
C GLY A 89 -7.18 7.45 1.20
N LEU A 90 -6.48 6.73 0.32
CA LEU A 90 -6.03 7.27 -0.95
C LEU A 90 -7.22 7.40 -1.90
N ALA A 91 -7.31 8.54 -2.56
CA ALA A 91 -8.31 8.75 -3.59
C ALA A 91 -8.16 7.71 -4.70
N GLN A 92 -9.30 7.15 -5.11
CA GLN A 92 -9.36 6.27 -6.28
C GLN A 92 -10.27 6.88 -7.34
N VAL A 93 -10.00 6.54 -8.58
CA VAL A 93 -10.74 7.03 -9.72
C VAL A 93 -11.14 5.89 -10.63
N CYS A 94 -12.36 5.97 -11.16
CA CYS A 94 -12.87 5.07 -12.18
C CYS A 94 -12.41 5.56 -13.54
N ALA A 95 -11.57 4.78 -14.21
CA ALA A 95 -10.96 5.20 -15.46
C ALA A 95 -10.82 4.04 -16.45
N PRO A 96 -10.90 4.31 -17.76
CA PRO A 96 -10.53 3.31 -18.74
C PRO A 96 -9.03 3.03 -18.66
N PHE A 97 -8.65 1.77 -18.78
CA PHE A 97 -7.25 1.40 -18.91
C PHE A 97 -7.02 0.91 -20.34
N GLU A 98 -6.21 1.67 -21.07
CA GLU A 98 -6.02 1.47 -22.51
C GLU A 98 -7.35 1.53 -23.31
N SER A 99 -7.37 0.99 -24.50
CA SER A 99 -8.55 1.05 -25.40
C SER A 99 -9.50 -0.15 -25.23
N THR A 100 -9.63 -0.67 -24.00
CA THR A 100 -10.48 -1.86 -23.76
C THR A 100 -11.97 -1.54 -23.71
N GLY A 101 -12.34 -0.28 -23.50
CA GLY A 101 -13.73 0.15 -23.29
C GLY A 101 -14.27 -0.20 -21.89
N GLN A 102 -13.50 -0.89 -21.06
CA GLN A 102 -13.83 -1.15 -19.66
C GLN A 102 -13.22 -0.07 -18.77
N THR A 103 -13.89 0.22 -17.68
CA THR A 103 -13.42 1.14 -16.65
C THR A 103 -13.16 0.38 -15.36
N ASP A 104 -12.01 0.63 -14.76
CA ASP A 104 -11.54 -0.02 -13.56
C ASP A 104 -11.09 1.03 -12.54
N CYS A 105 -10.99 0.63 -11.30
CA CYS A 105 -10.57 1.49 -10.19
C CYS A 105 -9.05 1.60 -10.12
N PHE A 106 -8.55 2.82 -10.05
CA PHE A 106 -7.12 3.11 -9.95
C PHE A 106 -6.80 4.07 -8.82
N LEU A 107 -5.64 3.91 -8.20
CA LEU A 107 -5.11 4.90 -7.27
C LEU A 107 -4.84 6.19 -8.03
N SER A 108 -5.48 7.28 -7.60
CA SER A 108 -5.33 8.59 -8.23
C SER A 108 -3.97 9.21 -7.94
N CYS A 109 -3.35 9.81 -8.95
CA CYS A 109 -2.24 10.75 -8.80
C CYS A 109 -2.55 12.08 -9.52
N GLU A 110 -3.80 12.49 -9.50
CA GLU A 110 -4.20 13.79 -10.01
C GLU A 110 -3.60 14.92 -9.17
N ALA A 111 -3.38 16.08 -9.75
CA ALA A 111 -2.66 17.17 -9.08
C ALA A 111 -3.27 17.57 -7.74
N ALA A 112 -4.60 17.53 -7.60
CA ALA A 112 -5.28 17.82 -6.34
C ALA A 112 -4.93 16.78 -5.26
N ASP A 113 -4.96 15.48 -5.58
CA ASP A 113 -4.69 14.40 -4.64
C ASP A 113 -3.23 14.41 -4.20
N VAL A 114 -2.30 14.63 -5.14
CA VAL A 114 -0.88 14.77 -4.88
C VAL A 114 -0.59 15.96 -3.95
N THR A 115 -1.21 17.12 -4.22
CA THR A 115 -1.04 18.32 -3.40
C THR A 115 -1.66 18.16 -2.01
N ASN A 116 -2.85 17.59 -1.91
CA ASN A 116 -3.53 17.33 -0.64
C ASN A 116 -2.73 16.36 0.25
N ALA A 117 -1.99 15.44 -0.35
CA ALA A 117 -1.07 14.54 0.35
C ALA A 117 0.29 15.17 0.70
N GLY A 118 0.51 16.44 0.37
CA GLY A 118 1.75 17.18 0.66
C GLY A 118 2.91 16.91 -0.30
N PHE A 119 2.64 16.38 -1.48
CA PHE A 119 3.65 16.13 -2.52
C PHE A 119 3.60 17.19 -3.62
N THR A 120 4.75 17.39 -4.28
CA THR A 120 4.87 18.24 -5.48
C THR A 120 5.19 17.43 -6.73
N ASP A 121 5.70 16.21 -6.55
CA ASP A 121 5.98 15.26 -7.63
C ASP A 121 5.03 14.07 -7.56
N SER A 122 4.32 13.82 -8.64
CA SER A 122 3.28 12.80 -8.70
C SER A 122 3.84 11.37 -8.76
N THR A 123 5.02 11.17 -9.33
CA THR A 123 5.68 9.85 -9.31
C THR A 123 6.23 9.54 -7.92
N ALA A 124 6.87 10.52 -7.27
CA ALA A 124 7.28 10.35 -5.87
C ALA A 124 6.09 10.07 -4.94
N PHE A 125 4.93 10.70 -5.19
CA PHE A 125 3.69 10.39 -4.49
C PHE A 125 3.28 8.92 -4.68
N CYS A 126 3.23 8.42 -5.92
CA CYS A 126 2.88 7.02 -6.20
C CYS A 126 3.86 6.04 -5.52
N GLN A 127 5.16 6.35 -5.56
CA GLN A 127 6.19 5.53 -4.94
C GLN A 127 6.07 5.48 -3.41
N ALA A 128 5.75 6.59 -2.79
CA ALA A 128 5.62 6.70 -1.35
C ALA A 128 4.30 6.14 -0.80
N LYS A 129 3.20 6.21 -1.59
CA LYS A 129 1.85 5.91 -1.12
C LYS A 129 1.28 4.60 -1.64
N ALA A 130 1.76 4.11 -2.77
CA ALA A 130 1.29 2.87 -3.38
C ALA A 130 2.39 1.80 -3.38
N ASN A 131 3.38 1.94 -4.26
CA ASN A 131 4.49 0.99 -4.37
C ASN A 131 5.72 1.69 -4.95
N SER A 132 6.92 1.34 -4.47
CA SER A 132 8.19 1.96 -4.89
C SER A 132 8.49 1.83 -6.39
N THR A 133 7.84 0.90 -7.09
CA THR A 133 7.98 0.70 -8.55
C THR A 133 6.96 1.49 -9.36
N PHE A 134 6.00 2.17 -8.71
CA PHE A 134 4.91 2.84 -9.42
C PHE A 134 5.33 4.22 -9.95
N ILE A 135 4.71 4.59 -11.05
CA ILE A 135 4.77 5.92 -11.64
C ILE A 135 3.37 6.50 -11.78
N CYS A 136 3.28 7.81 -11.84
CA CYS A 136 2.05 8.49 -12.21
C CYS A 136 1.96 8.62 -13.73
N ARG A 137 0.98 8.01 -14.34
CA ARG A 137 0.76 8.11 -15.79
C ARG A 137 -0.70 8.29 -16.15
N SER A 138 -0.91 8.66 -17.40
CA SER A 138 -2.22 8.77 -18.00
C SER A 138 -2.80 7.40 -18.33
N THR A 139 -4.11 7.22 -18.13
CA THR A 139 -4.84 6.01 -18.53
C THR A 139 -5.07 5.89 -20.04
N GLY A 140 -4.83 6.94 -20.81
CA GLY A 140 -4.94 6.92 -22.28
C GLY A 140 -6.36 6.95 -22.83
N GLY A 141 -7.36 7.18 -21.99
CA GLY A 141 -8.79 7.10 -22.36
C GLY A 141 -9.38 8.33 -23.06
N GLY A 142 -8.60 9.10 -23.81
CA GLY A 142 -9.10 10.30 -24.51
C GLY A 142 -9.65 11.35 -23.55
N SER A 143 -10.90 11.79 -23.73
CA SER A 143 -11.57 12.76 -22.84
C SER A 143 -11.84 12.23 -21.42
N SER A 144 -11.84 10.93 -21.23
CA SER A 144 -11.99 10.27 -19.94
C SER A 144 -10.65 9.93 -19.29
N ASN A 145 -9.56 10.49 -19.81
CA ASN A 145 -8.22 10.26 -19.32
C ASN A 145 -8.03 10.76 -17.89
N ARG A 146 -7.48 9.91 -17.04
CA ARG A 146 -7.16 10.21 -15.65
C ARG A 146 -5.67 10.01 -15.39
N LYS A 147 -5.16 10.59 -14.31
CA LYS A 147 -3.80 10.37 -13.83
C LYS A 147 -3.83 9.35 -12.70
N VAL A 148 -3.11 8.24 -12.88
CA VAL A 148 -3.17 7.09 -11.96
C VAL A 148 -1.78 6.54 -11.66
N CYS A 149 -1.64 5.99 -10.44
CA CYS A 149 -0.46 5.27 -10.02
C CYS A 149 -0.51 3.83 -10.54
N VAL A 150 0.45 3.47 -11.37
CA VAL A 150 0.58 2.12 -11.93
C VAL A 150 2.04 1.69 -11.97
N PRO A 151 2.33 0.38 -12.03
CA PRO A 151 3.69 -0.12 -12.21
C PRO A 151 4.38 0.50 -13.42
N ASN A 152 5.66 0.80 -13.27
CA ASN A 152 6.51 1.26 -14.36
C ASN A 152 6.85 0.04 -15.24
N GLY A 153 6.29 -0.01 -16.43
CA GLY A 153 6.50 -1.07 -17.41
C GLY A 153 7.67 -0.81 -18.33
#